data_02b83645d7dff0460132607472b1bef8
#
_entry.id   02b83645d7dff0460132607472b1bef8
#
_cell.length_a   1.000
_cell.length_b   1.000
_cell.length_c   1.000
_cell.angle_alpha   90.00
_cell.angle_beta   90.00
_cell.angle_gamma   90.00
#
_symmetry.space_group_name_H-M   'P 1'
#
loop_
_entity.id
_entity.type
_entity.pdbx_description
1 polymer ?
#
loop_
_entity_poly.entity_id
_entity_poly.type
_entity_poly.pdbx_seq_one_letter_code
_entity_poly.pdbx_strand_id
1 'polypeptide(L)'
;MSNKKILIIDDDPDILEAITIVLKSEKFNVITALDGKEGFEKFKSEKPDMVLCDMMMEKVDAGSKVAEMIRKEDKNVSIYLLSSVGRATDLNIDINKQGFNGVLQKPVDPKNLIAEVKKALK
;
A
#
# COMPACT_ATOMS: atom_id res chain seq x y z
N MET A 1 -6.14 6.13 -20.74
CA MET A 1 -4.86 5.52 -20.42
C MET A 1 -4.47 5.83 -19.00
N SER A 2 -3.97 4.85 -18.32
CA SER A 2 -3.61 5.03 -16.94
C SER A 2 -2.13 5.31 -16.80
N ASN A 3 -1.77 6.53 -16.41
CA ASN A 3 -0.40 6.85 -15.99
C ASN A 3 -0.32 6.95 -14.48
N LYS A 4 -1.25 6.31 -13.80
CA LYS A 4 -1.29 6.35 -12.35
C LYS A 4 -0.10 5.60 -11.77
N LYS A 5 0.47 6.16 -10.72
CA LYS A 5 1.60 5.57 -10.00
C LYS A 5 1.13 4.94 -8.70
N ILE A 6 1.60 3.73 -8.44
CA ILE A 6 1.26 3.01 -7.21
C ILE A 6 2.56 2.68 -6.49
N LEU A 7 2.67 3.11 -5.25
CA LEU A 7 3.82 2.80 -4.40
C LEU A 7 3.47 1.61 -3.52
N ILE A 8 4.33 0.60 -3.51
CA ILE A 8 4.15 -0.60 -2.69
C ILE A 8 5.28 -0.66 -1.68
N ILE A 9 4.92 -0.69 -0.40
CA ILE A 9 5.89 -0.74 0.70
C ILE A 9 5.72 -2.05 1.43
N ASP A 10 6.71 -2.95 1.31
CA ASP A 10 6.66 -4.27 1.93
C ASP A 10 8.10 -4.80 2.01
N ASP A 11 8.49 -5.39 3.13
CA ASP A 11 9.85 -5.90 3.28
C ASP A 11 10.06 -7.28 2.62
N ASP A 12 9.00 -7.86 2.07
CA ASP A 12 9.08 -9.14 1.37
C ASP A 12 9.21 -8.90 -0.14
N PRO A 13 10.41 -9.15 -0.74
CA PRO A 13 10.58 -8.90 -2.17
C PRO A 13 9.69 -9.77 -3.05
N ASP A 14 9.30 -10.95 -2.59
CA ASP A 14 8.40 -11.80 -3.37
C ASP A 14 7.00 -11.19 -3.48
N ILE A 15 6.52 -10.59 -2.39
CA ILE A 15 5.24 -9.88 -2.41
C ILE A 15 5.32 -8.68 -3.35
N LEU A 16 6.41 -7.90 -3.26
CA LEU A 16 6.59 -6.75 -4.14
C LEU A 16 6.57 -7.16 -5.60
N GLU A 17 7.29 -8.24 -5.93
CA GLU A 17 7.34 -8.73 -7.29
C GLU A 17 5.98 -9.19 -7.79
N ALA A 18 5.27 -9.98 -6.98
CA ALA A 18 3.97 -10.50 -7.37
C ALA A 18 2.97 -9.37 -7.63
N ILE A 19 2.89 -8.40 -6.75
CA ILE A 19 1.97 -7.28 -6.92
C ILE A 19 2.38 -6.42 -8.11
N THR A 20 3.68 -6.21 -8.29
CA THR A 20 4.20 -5.43 -9.40
C THR A 20 3.79 -6.02 -10.74
N ILE A 21 3.93 -7.33 -10.89
CA ILE A 21 3.57 -8.01 -12.14
C ILE A 21 2.09 -7.79 -12.46
N VAL A 22 1.23 -7.96 -11.46
CA VAL A 22 -0.21 -7.79 -11.64
C VAL A 22 -0.55 -6.36 -12.06
N LEU A 23 0.01 -5.37 -11.36
CA LEU A 23 -0.31 -3.99 -11.63
C LEU A 23 0.25 -3.51 -12.96
N LYS A 24 1.44 -3.96 -13.33
CA LYS A 24 2.00 -3.61 -14.63
C LYS A 24 1.20 -4.20 -15.78
N SER A 25 0.58 -5.36 -15.56
CA SER A 25 -0.28 -5.95 -16.59
C SER A 25 -1.49 -5.06 -16.87
N GLU A 26 -1.87 -4.22 -15.92
CA GLU A 26 -2.96 -3.26 -16.07
C GLU A 26 -2.45 -1.86 -16.43
N LYS A 27 -1.17 -1.76 -16.80
CA LYS A 27 -0.53 -0.52 -17.26
C LYS A 27 -0.36 0.56 -16.21
N PHE A 28 -0.32 0.17 -14.93
CA PHE A 28 0.04 1.10 -13.88
C PHE A 28 1.55 1.23 -13.77
N ASN A 29 2.02 2.39 -13.36
CA ASN A 29 3.42 2.58 -12.99
C ASN A 29 3.59 2.14 -11.55
N VAL A 30 4.60 1.32 -11.29
CA VAL A 30 4.79 0.74 -9.96
C VAL A 30 6.14 1.16 -9.40
N ILE A 31 6.11 1.62 -8.14
CA ILE A 31 7.31 1.98 -7.39
C ILE A 31 7.31 1.10 -6.15
N THR A 32 8.45 0.52 -5.81
CA THR A 32 8.55 -0.38 -4.66
C THR A 32 9.51 0.17 -3.63
N ALA A 33 9.26 -0.18 -2.36
CA ALA A 33 10.14 0.15 -1.25
C ALA A 33 10.14 -1.02 -0.27
N LEU A 34 11.29 -1.24 0.36
CA LEU A 34 11.48 -2.39 1.25
C LEU A 34 11.23 -2.06 2.72
N ASP A 35 11.11 -0.79 3.06
CA ASP A 35 10.80 -0.39 4.44
C ASP A 35 10.08 0.95 4.44
N GLY A 36 9.65 1.36 5.62
CA GLY A 36 8.86 2.57 5.77
C GLY A 36 9.63 3.83 5.43
N LYS A 37 10.92 3.88 5.78
CA LYS A 37 11.74 5.05 5.50
C LYS A 37 11.89 5.25 4.00
N GLU A 38 12.28 4.20 3.30
CA GLU A 38 12.40 4.25 1.84
C GLU A 38 11.05 4.57 1.21
N GLY A 39 9.99 3.97 1.72
CA GLY A 39 8.64 4.21 1.22
C GLY A 39 8.24 5.67 1.32
N PHE A 40 8.49 6.29 2.47
CA PHE A 40 8.13 7.69 2.64
C PHE A 40 8.98 8.60 1.75
N GLU A 41 10.27 8.30 1.61
CA GLU A 41 11.13 9.07 0.73
C GLU A 41 10.67 8.98 -0.72
N LYS A 42 10.29 7.79 -1.17
CA LYS A 42 9.77 7.62 -2.53
C LYS A 42 8.40 8.26 -2.69
N PHE A 43 7.58 8.25 -1.66
CA PHE A 43 6.31 8.94 -1.71
C PHE A 43 6.52 10.44 -2.01
N LYS A 44 7.47 11.05 -1.33
CA LYS A 44 7.73 12.47 -1.52
C LYS A 44 8.31 12.77 -2.91
N SER A 45 9.22 11.92 -3.39
CA SER A 45 9.89 12.17 -4.67
C SER A 45 9.05 11.79 -5.88
N GLU A 46 8.28 10.71 -5.79
CA GLU A 46 7.52 10.19 -6.91
C GLU A 46 6.06 10.64 -6.95
N LYS A 47 5.53 11.07 -5.84
CA LYS A 47 4.14 11.52 -5.69
C LYS A 47 3.14 10.53 -6.28
N PRO A 48 3.10 9.31 -5.72
CA PRO A 48 2.18 8.29 -6.25
C PRO A 48 0.72 8.66 -6.01
N ASP A 49 -0.14 8.06 -6.80
CA ASP A 49 -1.58 8.26 -6.67
C ASP A 49 -2.20 7.32 -5.64
N MET A 50 -1.51 6.24 -5.31
CA MET A 50 -1.99 5.26 -4.36
C MET A 50 -0.79 4.59 -3.68
N VAL A 51 -0.98 4.19 -2.42
CA VAL A 51 0.05 3.51 -1.64
C VAL A 51 -0.52 2.21 -1.10
N LEU A 52 0.23 1.12 -1.26
CA LEU A 52 -0.04 -0.16 -0.61
C LEU A 52 1.06 -0.36 0.42
N CYS A 53 0.69 -0.47 1.69
CA CYS A 53 1.66 -0.49 2.78
C CYS A 53 1.47 -1.71 3.67
N ASP A 54 2.54 -2.50 3.86
CA ASP A 54 2.52 -3.63 4.79
C ASP A 54 2.58 -3.13 6.22
N MET A 55 1.70 -3.66 7.06
CA MET A 55 1.64 -3.32 8.47
C MET A 55 2.79 -3.93 9.26
N MET A 56 3.24 -5.11 8.86
CA MET A 56 4.17 -5.93 9.64
C MET A 56 5.56 -5.97 9.00
N MET A 57 6.16 -4.79 8.78
CA MET A 57 7.51 -4.76 8.24
C MET A 57 8.54 -5.06 9.33
N GLU A 58 9.41 -4.12 9.62
CA GLU A 58 10.47 -4.36 10.61
C GLU A 58 9.95 -4.28 12.04
N LYS A 59 8.93 -3.46 12.25
CA LYS A 59 8.33 -3.24 13.56
C LYS A 59 6.84 -3.37 13.46
N VAL A 60 6.21 -3.74 14.56
CA VAL A 60 4.77 -4.01 14.60
C VAL A 60 3.93 -2.86 14.05
N ASP A 61 4.33 -1.64 14.34
CA ASP A 61 3.55 -0.46 13.95
C ASP A 61 4.18 0.34 12.81
N ALA A 62 5.14 -0.24 12.07
CA ALA A 62 5.84 0.49 11.02
C ALA A 62 4.88 1.00 9.93
N GLY A 63 3.90 0.17 9.54
CA GLY A 63 2.94 0.58 8.53
C GLY A 63 2.08 1.75 8.97
N SER A 64 1.66 1.75 10.24
CA SER A 64 0.86 2.85 10.78
C SER A 64 1.64 4.16 10.80
N LYS A 65 2.92 4.10 11.15
CA LYS A 65 3.76 5.30 11.19
C LYS A 65 3.95 5.88 9.80
N VAL A 66 4.17 5.03 8.81
CA VAL A 66 4.32 5.49 7.44
C VAL A 66 3.04 6.16 6.96
N ALA A 67 1.88 5.56 7.26
CA ALA A 67 0.60 6.16 6.89
C ALA A 67 0.41 7.53 7.51
N GLU A 68 0.77 7.69 8.78
CA GLU A 68 0.68 8.99 9.45
C GLU A 68 1.55 10.03 8.75
N MET A 69 2.79 9.66 8.42
CA MET A 69 3.71 10.57 7.76
C MET A 69 3.19 10.98 6.39
N ILE A 70 2.68 10.03 5.64
CA ILE A 70 2.10 10.30 4.32
C ILE A 70 0.89 11.22 4.43
N ARG A 71 0.03 11.00 5.44
CA ARG A 71 -1.15 11.84 5.62
C ARG A 71 -0.82 13.28 5.97
N LYS A 72 0.31 13.52 6.60
CA LYS A 72 0.77 14.89 6.86
C LYS A 72 1.15 15.60 5.57
N GLU A 73 1.65 14.83 4.58
CA GLU A 73 2.03 15.41 3.29
C GLU A 73 0.85 15.49 2.33
N ASP A 74 -0.03 14.49 2.35
CA ASP A 74 -1.15 14.42 1.41
C ASP A 74 -2.34 13.75 2.09
N LYS A 75 -3.40 14.49 2.30
CA LYS A 75 -4.60 13.97 2.96
C LYS A 75 -5.51 13.20 2.01
N ASN A 76 -5.27 13.30 0.71
CA ASN A 76 -6.18 12.75 -0.29
C ASN A 76 -5.70 11.47 -0.97
N VAL A 77 -4.42 11.13 -0.84
CA VAL A 77 -3.90 9.93 -1.47
C VAL A 77 -4.55 8.68 -0.88
N SER A 78 -4.83 7.69 -1.71
CA SER A 78 -5.40 6.43 -1.24
C SER A 78 -4.30 5.55 -0.66
N ILE A 79 -4.46 5.13 0.60
CA ILE A 79 -3.51 4.25 1.27
C ILE A 79 -4.24 2.99 1.70
N TYR A 80 -3.81 1.84 1.18
CA TYR A 80 -4.37 0.54 1.55
C TYR A 80 -3.35 -0.25 2.36
N LEU A 81 -3.84 -0.91 3.39
CA LEU A 81 -3.02 -1.74 4.26
C LEU A 81 -2.93 -3.15 3.68
N LEU A 82 -1.71 -3.69 3.61
CA LEU A 82 -1.49 -5.09 3.28
C LEU A 82 -1.38 -5.86 4.59
N SER A 83 -2.23 -6.84 4.79
CA SER A 83 -2.30 -7.55 6.07
C SER A 83 -2.39 -9.06 5.86
N SER A 84 -1.73 -9.81 6.73
CA SER A 84 -1.87 -11.26 6.75
C SER A 84 -3.30 -11.62 7.17
N VAL A 85 -3.77 -12.77 6.67
CA VAL A 85 -5.13 -13.23 6.97
C VAL A 85 -5.36 -13.23 8.48
N GLY A 86 -6.44 -12.59 8.91
CA GLY A 86 -6.83 -12.54 10.31
C GLY A 86 -6.20 -11.43 11.13
N ARG A 87 -5.12 -10.84 10.65
CA ARG A 87 -4.38 -9.84 11.43
C ARG A 87 -5.17 -8.59 11.76
N ALA A 88 -5.81 -8.02 10.75
CA ALA A 88 -6.57 -6.78 10.97
C ALA A 88 -7.73 -7.00 11.93
N THR A 89 -8.36 -8.17 11.85
CA THR A 89 -9.44 -8.54 12.74
C THR A 89 -8.94 -8.81 14.15
N ASP A 90 -7.83 -9.56 14.25
CA ASP A 90 -7.26 -9.95 15.55
C ASP A 90 -6.80 -8.77 16.36
N LEU A 91 -6.24 -7.76 15.70
CA LEU A 91 -5.72 -6.58 16.37
C LEU A 91 -6.77 -5.51 16.63
N ASN A 92 -7.98 -5.72 16.12
CA ASN A 92 -9.09 -4.79 16.32
C ASN A 92 -8.69 -3.35 15.97
N ILE A 93 -8.02 -3.19 14.84
CA ILE A 93 -7.50 -1.91 14.40
C ILE A 93 -8.57 -1.11 13.66
N ASP A 94 -8.71 0.16 14.02
CA ASP A 94 -9.54 1.08 13.26
C ASP A 94 -8.68 1.71 12.16
N ILE A 95 -8.74 1.15 10.97
CA ILE A 95 -7.89 1.58 9.86
C ILE A 95 -8.18 3.03 9.43
N ASN A 96 -9.41 3.48 9.58
CA ASN A 96 -9.75 4.85 9.21
C ASN A 96 -9.04 5.87 10.10
N LYS A 97 -8.95 5.58 11.40
CA LYS A 97 -8.26 6.45 12.33
C LYS A 97 -6.76 6.50 12.06
N GLN A 98 -6.20 5.43 11.50
CA GLN A 98 -4.78 5.37 11.19
C GLN A 98 -4.45 5.92 9.81
N GLY A 99 -5.45 6.40 9.08
CA GLY A 99 -5.23 7.02 7.78
C GLY A 99 -5.33 6.07 6.59
N PHE A 100 -5.76 4.83 6.80
CA PHE A 100 -5.92 3.87 5.71
C PHE A 100 -7.31 3.98 5.10
N ASN A 101 -7.39 3.80 3.78
CA ASN A 101 -8.64 3.80 3.04
C ASN A 101 -9.25 2.40 2.92
N GLY A 102 -8.45 1.37 3.13
CA GLY A 102 -8.93 0.01 3.05
C GLY A 102 -7.84 -0.99 3.38
N VAL A 103 -8.18 -2.26 3.28
CA VAL A 103 -7.28 -3.37 3.60
C VAL A 103 -7.30 -4.40 2.47
N LEU A 104 -6.10 -4.89 2.12
CA LEU A 104 -5.95 -6.02 1.22
C LEU A 104 -5.29 -7.14 2.00
N GLN A 105 -5.89 -8.32 2.02
CA GLN A 105 -5.36 -9.45 2.77
C GLN A 105 -4.34 -10.24 1.95
N LYS A 106 -3.31 -10.73 2.60
CA LYS A 106 -2.32 -11.61 2.00
C LYS A 106 -2.72 -13.06 2.16
N PRO A 107 -2.49 -13.91 1.19
CA PRO A 107 -1.92 -13.60 -0.12
C PRO A 107 -2.91 -12.78 -0.95
N VAL A 108 -2.38 -11.80 -1.68
CA VAL A 108 -3.23 -10.88 -2.41
C VAL A 108 -3.77 -11.54 -3.67
N ASP A 109 -5.08 -11.58 -3.79
CA ASP A 109 -5.72 -12.13 -4.98
C ASP A 109 -5.62 -11.10 -6.13
N PRO A 110 -5.07 -11.48 -7.29
CA PRO A 110 -4.92 -10.52 -8.40
C PRO A 110 -6.20 -9.82 -8.80
N LYS A 111 -7.30 -10.55 -8.87
CA LYS A 111 -8.58 -9.95 -9.26
C LYS A 111 -9.06 -8.94 -8.24
N ASN A 112 -8.92 -9.26 -6.96
CA ASN A 112 -9.32 -8.35 -5.90
C ASN A 112 -8.41 -7.12 -5.87
N LEU A 113 -7.11 -7.31 -6.04
CA LEU A 113 -6.15 -6.22 -6.10
C LEU A 113 -6.52 -5.23 -7.21
N ILE A 114 -6.75 -5.73 -8.41
CA ILE A 114 -7.10 -4.89 -9.55
C ILE A 114 -8.40 -4.13 -9.30
N ALA A 115 -9.41 -4.82 -8.77
CA ALA A 115 -10.70 -4.20 -8.51
C ALA A 115 -10.57 -3.06 -7.49
N GLU A 116 -9.83 -3.29 -6.41
CA GLU A 116 -9.66 -2.27 -5.36
C GLU A 116 -8.83 -1.10 -5.84
N VAL A 117 -7.78 -1.36 -6.64
CA VAL A 117 -6.95 -0.29 -7.18
C VAL A 117 -7.77 0.59 -8.14
N LYS A 118 -8.53 -0.02 -9.04
CA LYS A 118 -9.35 0.74 -9.97
C LYS A 118 -10.41 1.55 -9.25
N LYS A 119 -10.98 1.00 -8.20
CA LYS A 119 -11.97 1.70 -7.38
C LYS A 119 -11.35 2.92 -6.70
N ALA A 120 -10.15 2.74 -6.15
CA ALA A 120 -9.47 3.82 -5.44
C ALA A 120 -9.01 4.94 -6.37
N LEU A 121 -8.68 4.61 -7.62
CA LEU A 121 -8.12 5.57 -8.57
C LEU A 121 -9.13 6.11 -9.59
N LYS A 122 -10.37 5.88 -9.33
CA LYS A 122 -11.45 6.34 -10.18
C LYS A 122 -11.52 7.85 -10.28
#